data_79ce035fff2740dd669b3936c9180c5b
#
_entry.id   79ce035fff2740dd669b3936c9180c5b
#
_cell.length_a   1.000
_cell.length_b   1.000
_cell.length_c   1.000
_cell.angle_alpha   90.00
_cell.angle_beta   90.00
_cell.angle_gamma   90.00
#
_symmetry.space_group_name_H-M   'P 1'
#
loop_
_entity.id
_entity.type
_entity.pdbx_description
1 polymer ?
#
loop_
_entity_poly.entity_id
_entity_poly.type
_entity_poly.pdbx_seq_one_letter_code
_entity_poly.pdbx_strand_id
1 'polypeptide(L)'
;KEVGIKDRIVGLLVEHEEEALFSKTLATIRRDVPIDFVVPENHWKDGVDLSLITELLEKFEFRSLLGRVHDILDIEISEKDKVSVEDLGEEETLSFEKAQIALWLLDSDKTNPSLDDILFFTKKKNIKDALGMLEKSIADQGLDFVYHDIELPIMSVIKNMEKAGISINTKALDKLSKKYHKELQGLESKIYNLAGMEFNIRSPKQLGEVLFEKMNLPTKGIKKNTSGGHSTRADQLEKLSDHEIISFLLRYRELQKVFSTYIDALPGYVGDDGRIHAEFDQAGTTTGRFSSNNPNMQNIPSSDILGKEIRKSFVASKGNYLVSYDYSQVEIRVAAILSQDEKLLEIFQKGEDVHAGVAMHVFGVGKDEVTKDMRR
;
A
#
# COMPACT_ATOMS: atom_id res chain seq x y z
N LYS A 1 55.34 -8.04 -16.18
CA LYS A 1 55.53 -6.97 -15.17
C LYS A 1 55.12 -5.56 -15.68
N GLU A 2 54.93 -5.39 -16.99
CA GLU A 2 54.55 -4.06 -17.56
C GLU A 2 53.05 -3.71 -17.45
N VAL A 3 52.18 -4.61 -17.02
CA VAL A 3 50.71 -4.41 -17.04
C VAL A 3 50.10 -4.29 -15.63
N GLY A 4 50.90 -4.24 -14.56
CA GLY A 4 50.39 -4.02 -13.19
C GLY A 4 49.54 -5.16 -12.62
N ILE A 5 49.55 -6.34 -13.22
CA ILE A 5 48.81 -7.53 -12.75
C ILE A 5 49.59 -8.20 -11.59
N LYS A 6 48.89 -8.51 -10.48
CA LYS A 6 49.49 -9.18 -9.32
C LYS A 6 50.01 -10.59 -9.72
N ASP A 7 51.21 -10.98 -9.25
CA ASP A 7 51.85 -12.27 -9.57
C ASP A 7 50.92 -13.49 -9.32
N ARG A 8 50.07 -13.44 -8.32
CA ARG A 8 49.07 -14.48 -8.06
C ARG A 8 48.08 -14.65 -9.23
N ILE A 9 47.66 -13.56 -9.86
CA ILE A 9 46.72 -13.61 -11.00
C ILE A 9 47.42 -14.14 -12.23
N VAL A 10 48.68 -13.77 -12.42
CA VAL A 10 49.51 -14.33 -13.48
C VAL A 10 49.66 -15.83 -13.32
N GLY A 11 49.92 -16.32 -12.10
CA GLY A 11 50.02 -17.76 -11.80
C GLY A 11 48.75 -18.50 -12.17
N LEU A 12 47.57 -17.99 -11.76
CA LEU A 12 46.25 -18.56 -12.09
C LEU A 12 46.00 -18.60 -13.61
N LEU A 13 46.34 -17.54 -14.31
CA LEU A 13 46.17 -17.48 -15.78
C LEU A 13 47.08 -18.48 -16.53
N VAL A 14 48.28 -18.74 -16.01
CA VAL A 14 49.19 -19.74 -16.58
C VAL A 14 48.71 -21.16 -16.25
N GLU A 15 48.22 -21.40 -15.02
CA GLU A 15 47.69 -22.70 -14.60
C GLU A 15 46.42 -23.11 -15.34
N HIS A 16 45.56 -22.09 -15.68
CA HIS A 16 44.29 -22.28 -16.37
C HIS A 16 44.25 -21.57 -17.75
N GLU A 17 45.34 -21.69 -18.52
CA GLU A 17 45.49 -20.97 -19.79
C GLU A 17 44.39 -21.29 -20.80
N GLU A 18 44.01 -22.55 -20.94
CA GLU A 18 42.95 -22.97 -21.88
C GLU A 18 41.59 -22.36 -21.51
N GLU A 19 41.22 -22.37 -20.20
CA GLU A 19 39.99 -21.78 -19.70
C GLU A 19 39.97 -20.26 -19.86
N ALA A 20 41.12 -19.61 -19.64
CA ALA A 20 41.25 -18.18 -19.81
C ALA A 20 41.13 -17.76 -21.30
N LEU A 21 41.71 -18.53 -22.21
CA LEU A 21 41.59 -18.31 -23.65
C LEU A 21 40.18 -18.58 -24.15
N PHE A 22 39.54 -19.63 -23.65
CA PHE A 22 38.13 -19.92 -23.95
C PHE A 22 37.20 -18.78 -23.46
N SER A 23 37.39 -18.33 -22.24
CA SER A 23 36.64 -17.19 -21.69
C SER A 23 36.85 -15.92 -22.45
N LYS A 24 38.10 -15.65 -22.91
CA LYS A 24 38.45 -14.53 -23.79
C LYS A 24 37.69 -14.64 -25.12
N THR A 25 37.65 -15.84 -25.71
CA THR A 25 36.94 -16.07 -26.98
C THR A 25 35.44 -15.81 -26.83
N LEU A 26 34.83 -16.30 -25.75
CA LEU A 26 33.44 -16.06 -25.47
C LEU A 26 33.10 -14.59 -25.18
N ALA A 27 34.02 -13.88 -24.51
CA ALA A 27 33.86 -12.45 -24.20
C ALA A 27 34.19 -11.51 -25.37
N THR A 28 34.85 -12.04 -26.42
CA THR A 28 35.23 -11.22 -27.56
C THR A 28 34.06 -11.08 -28.53
N ILE A 29 33.62 -9.83 -28.72
CA ILE A 29 32.58 -9.52 -29.70
C ILE A 29 33.08 -9.90 -31.10
N ARG A 30 32.34 -10.71 -31.80
CA ARG A 30 32.65 -11.10 -33.18
C ARG A 30 32.40 -9.91 -34.11
N ARG A 31 33.44 -9.49 -34.85
CA ARG A 31 33.39 -8.31 -35.71
C ARG A 31 33.31 -8.67 -37.22
N ASP A 32 33.39 -9.95 -37.53
CA ASP A 32 33.38 -10.50 -38.88
C ASP A 32 32.09 -11.22 -39.24
N VAL A 33 31.01 -10.92 -38.48
CA VAL A 33 29.69 -11.46 -38.79
C VAL A 33 29.19 -10.83 -40.08
N PRO A 34 28.83 -11.63 -41.11
CA PRO A 34 28.30 -11.09 -42.35
C PRO A 34 26.88 -10.55 -42.16
N ILE A 35 26.79 -9.30 -41.72
CA ILE A 35 25.54 -8.55 -41.61
C ILE A 35 25.62 -7.39 -42.58
N ASP A 36 24.65 -7.29 -43.48
CA ASP A 36 24.44 -6.11 -44.30
C ASP A 36 23.79 -5.02 -43.42
N PHE A 37 24.61 -4.27 -42.70
CA PHE A 37 24.15 -3.13 -41.90
C PHE A 37 24.76 -1.84 -42.46
N VAL A 38 23.87 -0.97 -42.91
CA VAL A 38 24.19 0.40 -43.25
C VAL A 38 23.69 1.31 -42.15
N VAL A 39 24.55 2.18 -41.63
CA VAL A 39 24.11 3.19 -40.65
C VAL A 39 23.07 4.08 -41.33
N PRO A 40 21.86 4.19 -40.80
CA PRO A 40 20.84 5.05 -41.38
C PRO A 40 21.34 6.51 -41.48
N GLU A 41 21.05 7.17 -42.58
CA GLU A 41 21.41 8.59 -42.78
C GLU A 41 20.61 9.50 -41.83
N ASN A 42 19.35 9.12 -41.51
CA ASN A 42 18.47 9.87 -40.63
C ASN A 42 18.52 9.32 -39.20
N HIS A 43 18.41 10.19 -38.25
CA HIS A 43 18.27 9.78 -36.83
C HIS A 43 16.99 9.00 -36.67
N TRP A 44 17.00 7.92 -35.86
CA TRP A 44 15.82 7.06 -35.65
C TRP A 44 14.59 7.83 -35.20
N LYS A 45 14.76 8.93 -34.47
CA LYS A 45 13.65 9.81 -34.00
C LYS A 45 12.89 10.46 -35.15
N ASP A 46 13.58 10.74 -36.28
CA ASP A 46 12.99 11.46 -37.42
C ASP A 46 11.97 10.57 -38.19
N GLY A 47 12.09 9.25 -38.03
CA GLY A 47 11.17 8.29 -38.67
C GLY A 47 10.07 7.75 -37.75
N VAL A 48 9.92 8.28 -36.54
CA VAL A 48 8.93 7.81 -35.58
C VAL A 48 7.57 8.43 -35.84
N ASP A 49 6.59 7.59 -36.09
CA ASP A 49 5.18 8.00 -36.13
C ASP A 49 4.59 7.99 -34.71
N LEU A 50 4.50 9.17 -34.11
CA LEU A 50 3.97 9.34 -32.77
C LEU A 50 2.51 8.90 -32.67
N SER A 51 1.70 9.10 -33.71
CA SER A 51 0.28 8.73 -33.70
C SER A 51 0.12 7.22 -33.65
N LEU A 52 0.94 6.48 -34.38
CA LEU A 52 0.94 5.02 -34.36
C LEU A 52 1.41 4.47 -33.01
N ILE A 53 2.47 5.07 -32.41
CA ILE A 53 2.93 4.67 -31.08
C ILE A 53 1.84 4.93 -30.04
N THR A 54 1.21 6.10 -30.09
CA THR A 54 0.11 6.45 -29.17
C THR A 54 -1.02 5.45 -29.29
N GLU A 55 -1.47 5.13 -30.51
CA GLU A 55 -2.52 4.14 -30.75
C GLU A 55 -2.14 2.74 -30.18
N LEU A 56 -0.88 2.32 -30.39
CA LEU A 56 -0.41 1.05 -29.86
C LEU A 56 -0.34 1.04 -28.32
N LEU A 57 0.17 2.09 -27.71
CA LEU A 57 0.24 2.20 -26.25
C LEU A 57 -1.15 2.28 -25.62
N GLU A 58 -2.09 2.97 -26.27
CA GLU A 58 -3.49 3.01 -25.89
C GLU A 58 -4.13 1.62 -25.99
N LYS A 59 -3.92 0.92 -27.11
CA LYS A 59 -4.46 -0.43 -27.33
C LYS A 59 -3.99 -1.43 -26.28
N PHE A 60 -2.74 -1.29 -25.79
CA PHE A 60 -2.17 -2.15 -24.76
C PHE A 60 -2.25 -1.56 -23.36
N GLU A 61 -2.93 -0.43 -23.17
CA GLU A 61 -3.10 0.27 -21.88
C GLU A 61 -1.77 0.65 -21.19
N PHE A 62 -0.69 0.88 -21.96
CA PHE A 62 0.62 1.26 -21.46
C PHE A 62 0.74 2.76 -21.19
N ARG A 63 -0.12 3.31 -20.35
CA ARG A 63 -0.25 4.75 -20.07
C ARG A 63 1.03 5.40 -19.56
N SER A 64 1.74 4.74 -18.64
CA SER A 64 2.99 5.27 -18.09
C SER A 64 4.13 5.36 -19.10
N LEU A 65 4.02 4.71 -20.25
CA LEU A 65 5.03 4.76 -21.32
C LEU A 65 4.82 5.96 -22.23
N LEU A 66 3.61 6.50 -22.35
CA LEU A 66 3.34 7.63 -23.25
C LEU A 66 4.17 8.87 -22.87
N GLY A 67 4.22 9.22 -21.59
CA GLY A 67 5.06 10.31 -21.09
C GLY A 67 6.55 10.09 -21.39
N ARG A 68 7.02 8.84 -21.20
CA ARG A 68 8.42 8.49 -21.52
C ARG A 68 8.73 8.56 -23.01
N VAL A 69 7.78 8.24 -23.88
CA VAL A 69 7.93 8.39 -25.33
C VAL A 69 8.08 9.87 -25.70
N HIS A 70 7.27 10.74 -25.12
CA HIS A 70 7.38 12.18 -25.32
C HIS A 70 8.73 12.72 -24.83
N ASP A 71 9.20 12.28 -23.66
CA ASP A 71 10.52 12.66 -23.13
C ASP A 71 11.67 12.20 -24.06
N ILE A 72 11.58 10.97 -24.58
CA ILE A 72 12.61 10.42 -25.47
C ILE A 72 12.63 11.12 -26.82
N LEU A 73 11.48 11.51 -27.34
CA LEU A 73 11.34 12.19 -28.62
C LEU A 73 11.57 13.70 -28.53
N ASP A 74 11.86 14.22 -27.34
CA ASP A 74 12.02 15.66 -27.06
C ASP A 74 10.78 16.48 -27.49
N ILE A 75 9.60 15.87 -27.36
CA ILE A 75 8.33 16.54 -27.68
C ILE A 75 7.89 17.28 -26.43
N GLU A 76 7.97 18.59 -26.46
CA GLU A 76 7.33 19.42 -25.44
C GLU A 76 5.82 19.20 -25.52
N ILE A 77 5.26 18.48 -24.55
CA ILE A 77 3.83 18.49 -24.31
C ILE A 77 3.55 19.94 -23.89
N SER A 78 2.82 20.67 -24.70
CA SER A 78 2.37 22.00 -24.32
C SER A 78 1.68 21.89 -22.97
N GLU A 79 2.17 22.57 -21.94
CA GLU A 79 1.51 22.62 -20.62
C GLU A 79 0.05 23.09 -20.73
N LYS A 80 -0.28 23.73 -21.86
CA LYS A 80 -1.66 24.16 -22.16
C LYS A 80 -2.62 23.00 -22.48
N ASP A 81 -2.12 21.80 -22.80
CA ASP A 81 -2.97 20.65 -23.10
C ASP A 81 -3.21 19.74 -21.89
N LYS A 82 -2.52 19.99 -20.77
CA LYS A 82 -2.80 19.35 -19.47
C LYS A 82 -3.80 20.19 -18.70
N VAL A 83 -5.06 19.90 -18.86
CA VAL A 83 -6.09 20.43 -17.96
C VAL A 83 -5.85 19.78 -16.59
N SER A 84 -5.31 20.53 -15.65
CA SER A 84 -5.21 20.08 -14.26
C SER A 84 -6.57 20.20 -13.59
N VAL A 85 -6.82 19.38 -12.58
CA VAL A 85 -8.06 19.50 -11.77
C VAL A 85 -8.15 20.88 -11.11
N GLU A 86 -7.01 21.53 -10.85
CA GLU A 86 -6.91 22.88 -10.29
C GLU A 86 -7.42 23.96 -11.24
N ASP A 87 -7.44 23.72 -12.54
CA ASP A 87 -7.92 24.63 -13.57
C ASP A 87 -9.44 24.50 -13.81
N LEU A 88 -10.10 23.51 -13.19
CA LEU A 88 -11.53 23.27 -13.34
C LEU A 88 -12.35 24.27 -12.54
N GLY A 89 -13.43 24.77 -13.12
CA GLY A 89 -14.45 25.52 -12.40
C GLY A 89 -15.24 24.63 -11.42
N GLU A 90 -15.97 25.23 -10.49
CA GLU A 90 -16.74 24.47 -9.47
C GLU A 90 -17.67 23.40 -10.07
N GLU A 91 -18.35 23.72 -11.16
CA GLU A 91 -19.26 22.78 -11.86
C GLU A 91 -18.50 21.63 -12.52
N GLU A 92 -17.32 21.89 -13.06
CA GLU A 92 -16.47 20.89 -13.69
C GLU A 92 -15.80 20.00 -12.65
N THR A 93 -15.40 20.56 -11.52
CA THR A 93 -14.89 19.80 -10.36
C THR A 93 -15.95 18.82 -9.85
N LEU A 94 -17.19 19.27 -9.69
CA LEU A 94 -18.28 18.37 -9.31
C LEU A 94 -18.54 17.29 -10.37
N SER A 95 -18.45 17.65 -11.64
CA SER A 95 -18.59 16.67 -12.74
C SER A 95 -17.45 15.65 -12.74
N PHE A 96 -16.23 16.07 -12.42
CA PHE A 96 -15.06 15.21 -12.26
C PHE A 96 -15.24 14.23 -11.10
N GLU A 97 -15.62 14.71 -9.91
CA GLU A 97 -15.87 13.85 -8.75
C GLU A 97 -16.94 12.78 -9.04
N LYS A 98 -18.03 13.16 -9.70
CA LYS A 98 -19.07 12.21 -10.12
C LYS A 98 -18.56 11.21 -11.15
N ALA A 99 -17.75 11.66 -12.10
CA ALA A 99 -17.17 10.79 -13.13
C ALA A 99 -16.14 9.81 -12.55
N GLN A 100 -15.40 10.20 -11.51
CA GLN A 100 -14.51 9.27 -10.78
C GLN A 100 -15.31 8.10 -10.19
N ILE A 101 -16.40 8.40 -9.51
CA ILE A 101 -17.27 7.38 -8.91
C ILE A 101 -17.91 6.51 -9.99
N ALA A 102 -18.42 7.12 -11.07
CA ALA A 102 -19.04 6.37 -12.16
C ALA A 102 -18.05 5.42 -12.83
N LEU A 103 -16.83 5.87 -13.13
CA LEU A 103 -15.80 5.03 -13.74
C LEU A 103 -15.38 3.90 -12.80
N TRP A 104 -15.20 4.19 -11.52
CA TRP A 104 -14.86 3.19 -10.51
C TRP A 104 -15.97 2.14 -10.33
N LEU A 105 -17.25 2.51 -10.37
CA LEU A 105 -18.35 1.56 -10.34
C LEU A 105 -18.39 0.63 -11.56
N LEU A 106 -18.04 1.17 -12.74
CA LEU A 106 -17.97 0.40 -13.98
C LEU A 106 -16.75 -0.54 -14.04
N ASP A 107 -15.65 -0.14 -13.41
CA ASP A 107 -14.37 -0.86 -13.37
C ASP A 107 -13.68 -0.58 -12.03
N SER A 108 -13.96 -1.42 -11.04
CA SER A 108 -13.46 -1.24 -9.67
C SER A 108 -11.94 -1.32 -9.52
N ASP A 109 -11.22 -1.84 -10.52
CA ASP A 109 -9.77 -1.84 -10.54
C ASP A 109 -9.19 -0.43 -10.81
N LYS A 110 -10.00 0.48 -11.34
CA LYS A 110 -9.65 1.88 -11.57
C LYS A 110 -9.94 2.74 -10.33
N THR A 111 -9.15 2.55 -9.29
CA THR A 111 -9.30 3.33 -8.05
C THR A 111 -8.80 4.76 -8.23
N ASN A 112 -9.55 5.74 -7.72
CA ASN A 112 -9.25 7.19 -7.80
C ASN A 112 -8.79 7.63 -9.21
N PRO A 113 -9.58 7.34 -10.27
CA PRO A 113 -9.16 7.67 -11.62
C PRO A 113 -8.92 9.17 -11.78
N SER A 114 -7.78 9.52 -12.39
CA SER A 114 -7.45 10.91 -12.70
C SER A 114 -8.35 11.47 -13.81
N LEU A 115 -8.31 12.79 -14.02
CA LEU A 115 -9.02 13.42 -15.12
C LEU A 115 -8.60 12.82 -16.48
N ASP A 116 -7.31 12.60 -16.66
CA ASP A 116 -6.76 11.98 -17.88
C ASP A 116 -7.26 10.53 -18.04
N ASP A 117 -7.35 9.76 -16.96
CA ASP A 117 -7.90 8.40 -17.00
C ASP A 117 -9.35 8.37 -17.47
N ILE A 118 -10.15 9.32 -16.97
CA ILE A 118 -11.56 9.43 -17.33
C ILE A 118 -11.73 9.85 -18.80
N LEU A 119 -11.02 10.89 -19.23
CA LEU A 119 -11.06 11.38 -20.60
C LEU A 119 -10.56 10.31 -21.58
N PHE A 120 -9.51 9.59 -21.23
CA PHE A 120 -8.98 8.49 -22.01
C PHE A 120 -9.99 7.35 -22.13
N PHE A 121 -10.55 6.88 -21.01
CA PHE A 121 -11.52 5.80 -20.98
C PHE A 121 -12.76 6.10 -21.85
N THR A 122 -13.25 7.33 -21.73
CA THR A 122 -14.47 7.77 -22.43
C THR A 122 -14.20 8.24 -23.86
N LYS A 123 -12.95 8.48 -24.24
CA LYS A 123 -12.53 9.11 -25.51
C LYS A 123 -13.18 10.48 -25.72
N LYS A 124 -13.44 11.21 -24.62
CA LYS A 124 -14.03 12.54 -24.64
C LYS A 124 -12.96 13.59 -24.39
N LYS A 125 -13.23 14.83 -24.85
CA LYS A 125 -12.31 15.96 -24.71
C LYS A 125 -12.56 16.84 -23.47
N ASN A 126 -13.73 16.70 -22.85
CA ASN A 126 -14.10 17.43 -21.66
C ASN A 126 -14.86 16.53 -20.68
N ILE A 127 -14.86 16.94 -19.41
CA ILE A 127 -15.39 16.14 -18.32
C ILE A 127 -16.92 16.01 -18.33
N LYS A 128 -17.65 17.01 -18.86
CA LYS A 128 -19.11 16.97 -18.93
C LYS A 128 -19.59 15.89 -19.91
N ASP A 129 -18.97 15.85 -21.10
CA ASP A 129 -19.28 14.82 -22.09
C ASP A 129 -18.84 13.42 -21.60
N ALA A 130 -17.71 13.36 -20.87
CA ALA A 130 -17.24 12.12 -20.26
C ALA A 130 -18.24 11.60 -19.22
N LEU A 131 -18.68 12.46 -18.30
CA LEU A 131 -19.68 12.11 -17.31
C LEU A 131 -20.99 11.61 -17.96
N GLY A 132 -21.52 12.31 -18.95
CA GLY A 132 -22.73 11.87 -19.64
C GLY A 132 -22.60 10.48 -20.31
N MET A 133 -21.42 10.15 -20.83
CA MET A 133 -21.14 8.80 -21.34
C MET A 133 -21.10 7.75 -20.22
N LEU A 134 -20.43 8.07 -19.10
CA LEU A 134 -20.32 7.15 -17.96
C LEU A 134 -21.69 6.91 -17.33
N GLU A 135 -22.50 7.95 -17.14
CA GLU A 135 -23.87 7.80 -16.61
C GLU A 135 -24.75 6.94 -17.50
N LYS A 136 -24.60 7.06 -18.82
CA LYS A 136 -25.26 6.13 -19.73
C LYS A 136 -24.82 4.69 -19.54
N SER A 137 -23.50 4.47 -19.36
CA SER A 137 -22.95 3.12 -19.12
C SER A 137 -23.40 2.54 -17.78
N ILE A 138 -23.56 3.37 -16.75
CA ILE A 138 -24.14 3.04 -15.44
C ILE A 138 -25.56 2.50 -15.63
N ALA A 139 -26.41 3.23 -16.40
CA ALA A 139 -27.77 2.82 -16.70
C ALA A 139 -27.82 1.50 -17.50
N ASP A 140 -26.99 1.39 -18.55
CA ASP A 140 -26.92 0.20 -19.41
C ASP A 140 -26.49 -1.07 -18.61
N GLN A 141 -25.73 -0.91 -17.49
CA GLN A 141 -25.34 -2.00 -16.61
C GLN A 141 -26.25 -2.20 -15.39
N GLY A 142 -27.32 -1.42 -15.26
CA GLY A 142 -28.27 -1.53 -14.14
C GLY A 142 -27.71 -1.09 -12.80
N LEU A 143 -26.73 -0.17 -12.80
CA LEU A 143 -26.08 0.36 -11.61
C LEU A 143 -26.69 1.68 -11.12
N ASP A 144 -27.81 2.13 -11.71
CA ASP A 144 -28.46 3.42 -11.40
C ASP A 144 -28.74 3.60 -9.92
N PHE A 145 -29.33 2.59 -9.28
CA PHE A 145 -29.62 2.64 -7.85
C PHE A 145 -28.35 2.84 -7.01
N VAL A 146 -27.29 2.08 -7.32
CA VAL A 146 -26.03 2.21 -6.56
C VAL A 146 -25.43 3.60 -6.76
N TYR A 147 -25.39 4.07 -8.00
CA TYR A 147 -24.78 5.37 -8.32
C TYR A 147 -25.58 6.55 -7.76
N HIS A 148 -26.89 6.62 -8.06
CA HIS A 148 -27.71 7.79 -7.73
C HIS A 148 -28.22 7.81 -6.29
N ASP A 149 -28.59 6.63 -5.74
CA ASP A 149 -29.25 6.55 -4.43
C ASP A 149 -28.28 6.22 -3.28
N ILE A 150 -27.06 5.73 -3.61
CA ILE A 150 -26.04 5.42 -2.60
C ILE A 150 -24.82 6.32 -2.77
N GLU A 151 -24.09 6.21 -3.88
CA GLU A 151 -22.76 6.80 -4.02
C GLU A 151 -22.78 8.33 -4.11
N LEU A 152 -23.64 8.90 -4.94
CA LEU A 152 -23.74 10.37 -5.05
C LEU A 152 -24.18 11.06 -3.75
N PRO A 153 -25.18 10.55 -2.98
CA PRO A 153 -25.52 11.12 -1.68
C PRO A 153 -24.39 11.06 -0.67
N ILE A 154 -23.57 9.99 -0.69
CA ILE A 154 -22.44 9.81 0.22
C ILE A 154 -21.39 10.90 0.03
N MET A 155 -21.17 11.43 -1.19
CA MET A 155 -20.22 12.52 -1.43
C MET A 155 -20.43 13.69 -0.46
N SER A 156 -21.69 14.10 -0.25
CA SER A 156 -22.01 15.21 0.65
C SER A 156 -21.76 14.86 2.12
N VAL A 157 -21.98 13.59 2.49
CA VAL A 157 -21.71 13.08 3.85
C VAL A 157 -20.22 13.11 4.12
N ILE A 158 -19.39 12.64 3.17
CA ILE A 158 -17.93 12.64 3.28
C ILE A 158 -17.42 14.08 3.43
N LYS A 159 -17.82 14.99 2.55
CA LYS A 159 -17.42 16.42 2.64
C LYS A 159 -17.78 17.06 3.99
N ASN A 160 -18.95 16.74 4.51
CA ASN A 160 -19.35 17.21 5.84
C ASN A 160 -18.54 16.57 6.97
N MET A 161 -18.21 15.29 6.86
CA MET A 161 -17.39 14.55 7.82
C MET A 161 -15.96 15.11 7.86
N GLU A 162 -15.36 15.32 6.70
CA GLU A 162 -14.03 15.93 6.55
C GLU A 162 -14.01 17.35 7.11
N LYS A 163 -15.00 18.17 6.75
CA LYS A 163 -15.15 19.54 7.28
C LYS A 163 -15.36 19.54 8.79
N ALA A 164 -16.13 18.61 9.34
CA ALA A 164 -16.35 18.50 10.78
C ALA A 164 -15.09 18.11 11.54
N GLY A 165 -14.27 17.21 10.99
CA GLY A 165 -13.08 16.69 11.64
C GLY A 165 -13.36 16.03 12.99
N ILE A 166 -12.32 15.55 13.65
CA ILE A 166 -12.40 14.93 14.98
C ILE A 166 -11.47 15.62 15.96
N SER A 167 -11.97 15.96 17.15
CA SER A 167 -11.15 16.60 18.18
C SER A 167 -10.20 15.60 18.82
N ILE A 168 -8.98 16.06 19.13
CA ILE A 168 -7.94 15.24 19.74
C ILE A 168 -7.31 15.95 20.95
N ASN A 169 -7.03 15.17 21.97
CA ASN A 169 -6.33 15.65 23.16
C ASN A 169 -4.81 15.55 22.97
N THR A 170 -4.20 16.60 22.46
CA THR A 170 -2.76 16.67 22.20
C THR A 170 -1.92 16.51 23.46
N LYS A 171 -2.41 16.95 24.63
CA LYS A 171 -1.72 16.74 25.93
C LYS A 171 -1.68 15.26 26.31
N ALA A 172 -2.72 14.50 25.97
CA ALA A 172 -2.72 13.05 26.19
C ALA A 172 -1.70 12.37 25.26
N LEU A 173 -1.63 12.77 23.97
CA LEU A 173 -0.62 12.27 23.04
C LEU A 173 0.81 12.60 23.48
N ASP A 174 1.07 13.82 23.96
CA ASP A 174 2.39 14.19 24.48
C ASP A 174 2.83 13.30 25.66
N LYS A 175 1.91 12.99 26.58
CA LYS A 175 2.18 12.04 27.66
C LYS A 175 2.49 10.63 27.13
N LEU A 176 1.76 10.17 26.13
CA LEU A 176 2.01 8.87 25.48
C LEU A 176 3.36 8.90 24.76
N SER A 177 3.67 9.98 24.06
CA SER A 177 4.94 10.16 23.36
C SER A 177 6.11 10.02 24.33
N LYS A 178 6.10 10.73 25.44
CA LYS A 178 7.15 10.63 26.47
C LYS A 178 7.27 9.23 27.07
N LYS A 179 6.14 8.57 27.38
CA LYS A 179 6.11 7.21 27.91
C LYS A 179 6.77 6.22 26.96
N TYR A 180 6.33 6.22 25.70
CA TYR A 180 6.75 5.22 24.72
C TYR A 180 8.12 5.51 24.12
N HIS A 181 8.53 6.76 24.04
CA HIS A 181 9.92 7.11 23.71
C HIS A 181 10.92 6.52 24.70
N LYS A 182 10.61 6.61 26.01
CA LYS A 182 11.42 5.97 27.05
C LYS A 182 11.44 4.45 26.94
N GLU A 183 10.29 3.82 26.61
CA GLU A 183 10.22 2.37 26.41
C GLU A 183 11.05 1.95 25.18
N LEU A 184 10.97 2.68 24.07
CA LEU A 184 11.76 2.45 22.86
C LEU A 184 13.26 2.54 23.15
N GLN A 185 13.72 3.58 23.83
CA GLN A 185 15.12 3.71 24.24
C GLN A 185 15.59 2.55 25.12
N GLY A 186 14.73 2.10 26.04
CA GLY A 186 15.03 0.93 26.86
C GLY A 186 15.15 -0.37 26.06
N LEU A 187 14.29 -0.55 25.04
CA LEU A 187 14.37 -1.69 24.13
C LEU A 187 15.62 -1.63 23.24
N GLU A 188 15.94 -0.47 22.69
CA GLU A 188 17.17 -0.25 21.90
C GLU A 188 18.41 -0.64 22.69
N SER A 189 18.53 -0.14 23.93
CA SER A 189 19.66 -0.46 24.80
C SER A 189 19.78 -1.96 25.05
N LYS A 190 18.67 -2.66 25.29
CA LYS A 190 18.66 -4.12 25.47
C LYS A 190 19.08 -4.86 24.21
N ILE A 191 18.57 -4.44 23.06
CA ILE A 191 18.91 -5.03 21.76
C ILE A 191 20.39 -4.86 21.47
N TYR A 192 20.96 -3.65 21.66
CA TYR A 192 22.37 -3.38 21.45
C TYR A 192 23.29 -4.16 22.41
N ASN A 193 22.89 -4.27 23.69
CA ASN A 193 23.63 -5.08 24.66
C ASN A 193 23.68 -6.57 24.26
N LEU A 194 22.57 -7.13 23.80
CA LEU A 194 22.51 -8.53 23.33
C LEU A 194 23.25 -8.74 22.02
N ALA A 195 23.21 -7.76 21.12
CA ALA A 195 23.93 -7.79 19.86
C ALA A 195 25.45 -7.51 20.02
N GLY A 196 25.87 -6.95 21.14
CA GLY A 196 27.24 -6.51 21.39
C GLY A 196 27.70 -5.32 20.56
N MET A 197 26.77 -4.63 19.87
CA MET A 197 27.04 -3.49 19.00
C MET A 197 25.80 -2.65 18.73
N GLU A 198 26.01 -1.37 18.40
CA GLU A 198 24.94 -0.48 17.90
C GLU A 198 24.78 -0.64 16.38
N PHE A 199 23.54 -0.61 15.91
CA PHE A 199 23.18 -0.69 14.50
C PHE A 199 21.79 -0.10 14.27
N ASN A 200 21.43 0.16 13.02
CA ASN A 200 20.08 0.63 12.71
C ASN A 200 19.07 -0.54 12.74
N ILE A 201 18.35 -0.70 13.85
CA ILE A 201 17.32 -1.73 14.07
C ILE A 201 16.20 -1.66 13.02
N ARG A 202 15.95 -0.45 12.48
CA ARG A 202 14.93 -0.21 11.45
C ARG A 202 15.38 -0.63 10.04
N SER A 203 16.68 -0.87 9.84
CA SER A 203 17.21 -1.37 8.57
C SER A 203 17.11 -2.89 8.48
N PRO A 204 16.27 -3.47 7.61
CA PRO A 204 16.19 -4.92 7.47
C PRO A 204 17.54 -5.57 7.09
N LYS A 205 18.37 -4.85 6.33
CA LYS A 205 19.70 -5.31 5.90
C LYS A 205 20.64 -5.42 7.10
N GLN A 206 20.83 -4.33 7.85
CA GLN A 206 21.72 -4.33 9.03
C GLN A 206 21.24 -5.31 10.09
N LEU A 207 19.93 -5.38 10.33
CA LEU A 207 19.39 -6.33 11.28
C LEU A 207 19.65 -7.77 10.84
N GLY A 208 19.51 -8.08 9.55
CA GLY A 208 19.84 -9.41 9.02
C GLY A 208 21.32 -9.75 9.20
N GLU A 209 22.23 -8.83 8.90
CA GLU A 209 23.67 -8.99 9.12
C GLU A 209 23.98 -9.23 10.60
N VAL A 210 23.37 -8.48 11.52
CA VAL A 210 23.59 -8.67 12.97
C VAL A 210 23.07 -10.02 13.43
N LEU A 211 21.84 -10.37 13.14
CA LEU A 211 21.21 -11.60 13.63
C LEU A 211 21.86 -12.86 13.05
N PHE A 212 22.07 -12.91 11.73
CA PHE A 212 22.46 -14.14 11.05
C PHE A 212 23.97 -14.28 10.82
N GLU A 213 24.73 -13.18 10.72
CA GLU A 213 26.17 -13.21 10.45
C GLU A 213 27.01 -12.95 11.70
N LYS A 214 26.58 -12.01 12.58
CA LYS A 214 27.32 -11.66 13.79
C LYS A 214 26.95 -12.55 14.96
N MET A 215 25.65 -12.69 15.23
CA MET A 215 25.14 -13.50 16.32
C MET A 215 24.99 -14.98 15.93
N ASN A 216 25.11 -15.33 14.64
CA ASN A 216 24.99 -16.69 14.12
C ASN A 216 23.68 -17.41 14.51
N LEU A 217 22.55 -16.68 14.50
CA LEU A 217 21.26 -17.28 14.78
C LEU A 217 20.90 -18.31 13.68
N PRO A 218 20.16 -19.40 14.04
CA PRO A 218 19.82 -20.44 13.08
C PRO A 218 19.00 -19.91 11.91
N THR A 219 19.41 -20.23 10.69
CA THR A 219 18.74 -19.80 9.46
C THR A 219 17.83 -20.87 8.86
N LYS A 220 17.79 -22.07 9.46
CA LYS A 220 16.95 -23.17 8.99
C LYS A 220 15.47 -22.81 9.10
N GLY A 221 14.76 -22.83 7.97
CA GLY A 221 13.34 -22.48 7.91
C GLY A 221 13.05 -20.97 7.77
N ILE A 222 14.08 -20.12 7.73
CA ILE A 222 13.94 -18.68 7.46
C ILE A 222 13.97 -18.44 5.95
N LYS A 223 12.96 -17.76 5.43
CA LYS A 223 12.88 -17.41 4.01
C LYS A 223 13.97 -16.39 3.64
N LYS A 224 14.48 -16.51 2.41
CA LYS A 224 15.34 -15.47 1.81
C LYS A 224 14.50 -14.36 1.21
N ASN A 225 15.00 -13.15 1.24
CA ASN A 225 14.43 -12.01 0.54
C ASN A 225 14.93 -11.97 -0.92
N THR A 226 14.40 -11.09 -1.74
CA THR A 226 14.77 -10.94 -3.15
C THR A 226 16.24 -10.55 -3.37
N SER A 227 16.89 -9.94 -2.38
CA SER A 227 18.32 -9.58 -2.41
C SER A 227 19.25 -10.71 -1.92
N GLY A 228 18.73 -11.90 -1.66
CA GLY A 228 19.49 -13.09 -1.27
C GLY A 228 19.78 -13.22 0.24
N GLY A 229 19.56 -12.19 1.04
CA GLY A 229 19.69 -12.21 2.49
C GLY A 229 18.51 -12.91 3.18
N HIS A 230 18.68 -13.27 4.46
CA HIS A 230 17.59 -13.84 5.26
C HIS A 230 16.55 -12.79 5.64
N SER A 231 15.27 -13.16 5.56
CA SER A 231 14.17 -12.27 5.88
C SER A 231 14.10 -12.00 7.38
N THR A 232 13.98 -10.72 7.73
CA THR A 232 13.76 -10.26 9.11
C THR A 232 12.30 -9.85 9.37
N ARG A 233 11.34 -10.33 8.57
CA ARG A 233 9.91 -10.07 8.79
C ARG A 233 9.46 -10.71 10.10
N ALA A 234 8.41 -10.17 10.72
CA ALA A 234 7.92 -10.62 12.02
C ALA A 234 7.62 -12.14 12.02
N ASP A 235 6.90 -12.62 11.00
CA ASP A 235 6.55 -14.03 10.80
C ASP A 235 7.77 -14.97 10.70
N GLN A 236 8.93 -14.45 10.29
CA GLN A 236 10.18 -15.21 10.24
C GLN A 236 10.94 -15.10 11.57
N LEU A 237 10.94 -13.93 12.21
CA LEU A 237 11.59 -13.76 13.51
C LEU A 237 10.88 -14.54 14.62
N GLU A 238 9.56 -14.67 14.59
CA GLU A 238 8.78 -15.48 15.54
C GLU A 238 9.25 -16.94 15.61
N LYS A 239 9.80 -17.49 14.53
CA LYS A 239 10.39 -18.85 14.51
C LYS A 239 11.67 -18.96 15.34
N LEU A 240 12.24 -17.83 15.73
CA LEU A 240 13.44 -17.71 16.56
C LEU A 240 13.11 -17.18 17.95
N SER A 241 11.87 -17.33 18.41
CA SER A 241 11.38 -16.82 19.69
C SER A 241 12.14 -17.32 20.92
N ASP A 242 12.84 -18.44 20.82
CA ASP A 242 13.72 -18.96 21.88
C ASP A 242 14.93 -18.05 22.17
N HIS A 243 15.24 -17.12 21.26
CA HIS A 243 16.33 -16.16 21.47
C HIS A 243 15.77 -14.85 22.04
N GLU A 244 16.29 -14.45 23.20
CA GLU A 244 15.80 -13.26 23.95
C GLU A 244 15.75 -11.99 23.11
N ILE A 245 16.75 -11.74 22.27
CA ILE A 245 16.79 -10.55 21.39
C ILE A 245 15.57 -10.45 20.50
N ILE A 246 14.99 -11.57 20.08
CA ILE A 246 13.85 -11.60 19.15
C ILE A 246 12.60 -11.01 19.82
N SER A 247 12.36 -11.32 21.09
CA SER A 247 11.23 -10.76 21.84
C SER A 247 11.31 -9.23 21.92
N PHE A 248 12.50 -8.69 22.17
CA PHE A 248 12.73 -7.25 22.21
C PHE A 248 12.62 -6.60 20.83
N LEU A 249 13.08 -7.26 19.77
CA LEU A 249 12.96 -6.78 18.39
C LEU A 249 11.51 -6.72 17.91
N LEU A 250 10.72 -7.76 18.19
CA LEU A 250 9.31 -7.77 17.83
C LEU A 250 8.55 -6.66 18.57
N ARG A 251 8.77 -6.54 19.88
CA ARG A 251 8.18 -5.46 20.69
C ARG A 251 8.62 -4.07 20.24
N TYR A 252 9.90 -3.88 19.93
CA TYR A 252 10.43 -2.62 19.43
C TYR A 252 9.75 -2.24 18.10
N ARG A 253 9.62 -3.17 17.17
CA ARG A 253 9.00 -2.91 15.86
C ARG A 253 7.52 -2.58 15.97
N GLU A 254 6.79 -3.34 16.79
CA GLU A 254 5.38 -3.09 17.07
C GLU A 254 5.21 -1.66 17.62
N LEU A 255 5.94 -1.34 18.68
CA LEU A 255 5.87 -0.04 19.32
C LEU A 255 6.32 1.09 18.40
N GLN A 256 7.44 0.92 17.69
CA GLN A 256 7.99 1.92 16.77
C GLN A 256 7.04 2.24 15.64
N LYS A 257 6.39 1.23 15.07
CA LYS A 257 5.39 1.41 14.00
C LYS A 257 4.23 2.29 14.49
N VAL A 258 3.66 1.95 15.63
CA VAL A 258 2.51 2.68 16.18
C VAL A 258 2.92 4.07 16.66
N PHE A 259 4.09 4.19 17.27
CA PHE A 259 4.65 5.45 17.75
C PHE A 259 4.83 6.44 16.59
N SER A 260 5.55 6.04 15.54
CA SER A 260 5.83 6.93 14.41
C SER A 260 4.61 7.24 13.55
N THR A 261 3.68 6.29 13.44
CA THR A 261 2.50 6.47 12.57
C THR A 261 1.40 7.30 13.23
N TYR A 262 1.25 7.18 14.55
CA TYR A 262 0.12 7.82 15.25
C TYR A 262 0.55 8.77 16.36
N ILE A 263 1.37 8.33 17.33
CA ILE A 263 1.61 9.13 18.52
C ILE A 263 2.38 10.41 18.17
N ASP A 264 3.40 10.27 17.34
CA ASP A 264 4.29 11.37 16.94
C ASP A 264 3.77 12.16 15.74
N ALA A 265 3.05 11.48 14.84
CA ALA A 265 2.53 12.09 13.61
C ALA A 265 1.21 12.85 13.81
N LEU A 266 0.25 12.32 14.58
CA LEU A 266 -1.08 12.91 14.73
C LEU A 266 -1.08 14.38 15.19
N PRO A 267 -0.20 14.84 16.10
CA PRO A 267 -0.17 16.25 16.46
C PRO A 267 0.11 17.19 15.29
N GLY A 268 0.83 16.74 14.26
CA GLY A 268 1.13 17.52 13.06
C GLY A 268 -0.08 17.71 12.12
N TYR A 269 -1.13 16.92 12.29
CA TYR A 269 -2.38 17.04 11.51
C TYR A 269 -3.48 17.84 12.21
N VAL A 270 -3.20 18.36 13.40
CA VAL A 270 -4.19 19.13 14.16
C VAL A 270 -4.27 20.55 13.57
N GLY A 271 -5.44 20.91 13.09
CA GLY A 271 -5.74 22.25 12.60
C GLY A 271 -5.87 23.30 13.73
N ASP A 272 -6.02 24.54 13.34
CA ASP A 272 -6.15 25.69 14.27
C ASP A 272 -7.40 25.57 15.18
N ASP A 273 -8.40 24.82 14.74
CA ASP A 273 -9.63 24.52 15.48
C ASP A 273 -9.46 23.37 16.51
N GLY A 274 -8.26 22.79 16.61
CA GLY A 274 -7.96 21.67 17.49
C GLY A 274 -8.48 20.32 17.02
N ARG A 275 -8.78 20.18 15.74
CA ARG A 275 -9.33 18.97 15.12
C ARG A 275 -8.41 18.43 14.05
N ILE A 276 -8.56 17.15 13.77
CA ILE A 276 -7.95 16.47 12.63
C ILE A 276 -9.02 16.34 11.54
N HIS A 277 -8.70 16.85 10.36
CA HIS A 277 -9.53 16.78 9.16
C HIS A 277 -8.90 15.77 8.20
N ALA A 278 -9.15 14.49 8.44
CA ALA A 278 -8.68 13.44 7.56
C ALA A 278 -9.50 13.43 6.27
N GLU A 279 -8.87 13.07 5.18
CA GLU A 279 -9.49 12.91 3.87
C GLU A 279 -9.99 11.47 3.70
N PHE A 280 -11.12 11.31 3.00
CA PHE A 280 -11.72 10.00 2.74
C PHE A 280 -12.04 9.84 1.26
N ASP A 281 -11.40 8.88 0.62
CA ASP A 281 -11.64 8.56 -0.78
C ASP A 281 -12.72 7.50 -0.92
N GLN A 282 -13.78 7.82 -1.61
CA GLN A 282 -14.92 6.94 -1.87
C GLN A 282 -14.56 5.87 -2.90
N ALA A 283 -13.86 6.24 -3.95
CA ALA A 283 -13.39 5.36 -5.02
C ALA A 283 -11.96 4.84 -4.79
N GLY A 284 -11.45 4.89 -3.56
CA GLY A 284 -10.05 4.61 -3.22
C GLY A 284 -9.67 3.13 -3.12
N THR A 285 -10.63 2.21 -3.20
CA THR A 285 -10.38 0.76 -3.09
C THR A 285 -11.18 -0.05 -4.10
N THR A 286 -10.69 -1.22 -4.47
CA THR A 286 -11.39 -2.15 -5.37
C THR A 286 -12.61 -2.83 -4.72
N THR A 287 -12.74 -2.72 -3.40
CA THR A 287 -13.74 -3.47 -2.61
C THR A 287 -14.96 -2.65 -2.20
N GLY A 288 -15.03 -1.37 -2.55
CA GLY A 288 -16.10 -0.48 -2.10
C GLY A 288 -15.93 0.09 -0.69
N ARG A 289 -14.81 -0.21 0.00
CA ARG A 289 -14.48 0.42 1.28
C ARG A 289 -13.87 1.80 1.03
N PHE A 290 -14.12 2.75 1.91
CA PHE A 290 -13.39 4.01 1.88
C PHE A 290 -11.91 3.78 2.16
N SER A 291 -11.03 4.56 1.56
CA SER A 291 -9.68 4.78 2.06
C SER A 291 -9.60 6.10 2.81
N SER A 292 -8.62 6.23 3.68
CA SER A 292 -8.41 7.47 4.46
C SER A 292 -6.96 7.89 4.41
N ASN A 293 -6.75 9.19 4.18
CA ASN A 293 -5.44 9.81 4.05
C ASN A 293 -5.37 11.08 4.91
N ASN A 294 -4.19 11.61 5.11
CA ASN A 294 -3.88 12.88 5.72
C ASN A 294 -4.59 13.20 7.07
N PRO A 295 -4.53 12.31 8.09
CA PRO A 295 -3.87 11.01 8.20
C PRO A 295 -4.80 9.83 7.91
N ASN A 296 -4.23 8.61 7.74
CA ASN A 296 -5.04 7.40 7.66
C ASN A 296 -5.66 7.06 9.04
N MET A 297 -6.95 7.32 9.19
CA MET A 297 -7.69 7.11 10.43
C MET A 297 -8.20 5.68 10.59
N GLN A 298 -8.25 4.89 9.52
CA GLN A 298 -8.84 3.55 9.52
C GLN A 298 -7.91 2.48 10.11
N ASN A 299 -6.61 2.75 10.13
CA ASN A 299 -5.60 1.80 10.59
C ASN A 299 -5.16 2.00 12.06
N ILE A 300 -5.87 2.81 12.83
CA ILE A 300 -5.59 3.00 14.26
C ILE A 300 -5.88 1.68 15.00
N PRO A 301 -4.88 1.06 15.66
CA PRO A 301 -5.07 -0.21 16.35
C PRO A 301 -6.22 -0.17 17.36
N SER A 302 -6.97 -1.26 17.48
CA SER A 302 -8.12 -1.34 18.37
C SER A 302 -8.00 -2.42 19.46
N SER A 303 -7.20 -3.46 19.20
CA SER A 303 -7.19 -4.69 19.98
C SER A 303 -6.17 -4.70 21.11
N ASP A 304 -5.05 -4.01 20.96
CA ASP A 304 -3.96 -3.99 21.93
C ASP A 304 -4.09 -2.83 22.94
N ILE A 305 -3.25 -2.83 23.97
CA ILE A 305 -3.24 -1.79 25.01
C ILE A 305 -2.85 -0.45 24.39
N LEU A 306 -1.87 -0.45 23.48
CA LEU A 306 -1.33 0.74 22.84
C LEU A 306 -2.38 1.44 21.97
N GLY A 307 -3.09 0.68 21.15
CA GLY A 307 -4.17 1.21 20.32
C GLY A 307 -5.32 1.79 21.17
N LYS A 308 -5.66 1.12 22.27
CA LYS A 308 -6.66 1.65 23.21
C LYS A 308 -6.23 2.97 23.87
N GLU A 309 -4.94 3.13 24.22
CA GLU A 309 -4.42 4.38 24.77
C GLU A 309 -4.46 5.51 23.71
N ILE A 310 -4.10 5.23 22.46
CA ILE A 310 -4.20 6.21 21.37
C ILE A 310 -5.67 6.60 21.13
N ARG A 311 -6.56 5.64 21.06
CA ARG A 311 -8.00 5.91 20.85
C ARG A 311 -8.62 6.79 21.94
N LYS A 312 -8.14 6.71 23.18
CA LYS A 312 -8.56 7.61 24.26
C LYS A 312 -8.15 9.07 24.07
N SER A 313 -7.22 9.34 23.15
CA SER A 313 -6.84 10.71 22.79
C SER A 313 -7.87 11.39 21.88
N PHE A 314 -8.71 10.62 21.18
CA PHE A 314 -9.84 11.16 20.43
C PHE A 314 -10.99 11.47 21.39
N VAL A 315 -11.46 12.69 21.32
CA VAL A 315 -12.46 13.20 22.26
C VAL A 315 -13.61 13.87 21.53
N ALA A 316 -14.78 13.84 22.13
CA ALA A 316 -15.90 14.62 21.63
C ALA A 316 -15.71 16.11 21.96
N SER A 317 -16.27 16.98 21.14
CA SER A 317 -16.40 18.40 21.48
C SER A 317 -17.21 18.57 22.77
N LYS A 318 -16.97 19.69 23.45
CA LYS A 318 -17.67 19.99 24.72
C LYS A 318 -19.20 19.89 24.56
N GLY A 319 -19.83 19.10 25.40
CA GLY A 319 -21.28 18.87 25.39
C GLY A 319 -21.74 17.76 24.43
N ASN A 320 -20.83 17.11 23.72
CA ASN A 320 -21.12 16.01 22.80
C ASN A 320 -20.52 14.67 23.30
N TYR A 321 -20.88 13.59 22.63
CA TYR A 321 -20.38 12.25 22.86
C TYR A 321 -19.85 11.66 21.55
N LEU A 322 -18.81 10.83 21.62
CA LEU A 322 -18.44 9.94 20.52
C LEU A 322 -19.30 8.68 20.62
N VAL A 323 -20.03 8.38 19.57
CA VAL A 323 -20.86 7.19 19.48
C VAL A 323 -20.34 6.35 18.31
N SER A 324 -20.23 5.05 18.53
CA SER A 324 -19.81 4.09 17.50
C SER A 324 -20.95 3.14 17.19
N TYR A 325 -21.28 3.01 15.92
CA TYR A 325 -22.20 2.00 15.40
C TYR A 325 -21.44 1.10 14.44
N ASP A 326 -21.62 -0.21 14.58
CA ASP A 326 -21.00 -1.20 13.72
C ASP A 326 -21.98 -2.33 13.43
N TYR A 327 -21.96 -2.80 12.20
CA TYR A 327 -22.76 -3.97 11.82
C TYR A 327 -22.08 -5.25 12.31
N SER A 328 -22.81 -6.08 13.05
CA SER A 328 -22.29 -7.37 13.51
C SER A 328 -22.17 -8.35 12.36
N GLN A 329 -20.92 -8.70 12.00
CA GLN A 329 -20.60 -9.75 11.02
C GLN A 329 -21.27 -9.55 9.64
N VAL A 330 -21.40 -8.30 9.18
CA VAL A 330 -22.18 -7.96 7.97
C VAL A 330 -21.70 -8.71 6.74
N GLU A 331 -20.40 -8.86 6.55
CA GLU A 331 -19.83 -9.54 5.39
C GLU A 331 -20.24 -11.03 5.34
N ILE A 332 -20.20 -11.70 6.49
CA ILE A 332 -20.62 -13.13 6.56
C ILE A 332 -22.13 -13.25 6.38
N ARG A 333 -22.92 -12.28 6.88
CA ARG A 333 -24.37 -12.25 6.64
C ARG A 333 -24.72 -12.08 5.17
N VAL A 334 -24.02 -11.18 4.49
CA VAL A 334 -24.17 -10.99 3.03
C VAL A 334 -23.76 -12.27 2.30
N ALA A 335 -22.61 -12.87 2.67
CA ALA A 335 -22.18 -14.13 2.08
C ALA A 335 -23.21 -15.26 2.27
N ALA A 336 -23.83 -15.38 3.46
CA ALA A 336 -24.87 -16.35 3.73
C ALA A 336 -26.12 -16.15 2.85
N ILE A 337 -26.50 -14.88 2.63
CA ILE A 337 -27.64 -14.52 1.77
C ILE A 337 -27.33 -14.84 0.31
N LEU A 338 -26.14 -14.47 -0.16
CA LEU A 338 -25.76 -14.69 -1.57
C LEU A 338 -25.53 -16.17 -1.89
N SER A 339 -24.91 -16.93 -0.98
CA SER A 339 -24.65 -18.36 -1.16
C SER A 339 -25.87 -19.24 -0.90
N GLN A 340 -26.87 -18.73 -0.20
CA GLN A 340 -28.04 -19.49 0.31
C GLN A 340 -27.60 -20.71 1.16
N ASP A 341 -26.46 -20.58 1.87
CA ASP A 341 -25.99 -21.64 2.76
C ASP A 341 -26.92 -21.81 3.95
N GLU A 342 -27.60 -22.97 4.01
CA GLU A 342 -28.63 -23.26 4.99
C GLU A 342 -28.10 -23.18 6.45
N LYS A 343 -26.84 -23.61 6.66
CA LYS A 343 -26.24 -23.62 8.01
C LYS A 343 -25.90 -22.20 8.48
N LEU A 344 -25.33 -21.39 7.60
CA LEU A 344 -25.03 -19.99 7.92
C LEU A 344 -26.34 -19.20 8.15
N LEU A 345 -27.33 -19.41 7.32
CA LEU A 345 -28.66 -18.77 7.49
C LEU A 345 -29.30 -19.18 8.82
N GLU A 346 -29.26 -20.47 9.19
CA GLU A 346 -29.79 -20.98 10.45
C GLU A 346 -29.07 -20.35 11.67
N ILE A 347 -27.72 -20.25 11.64
CA ILE A 347 -26.93 -19.62 12.70
C ILE A 347 -27.38 -18.16 12.90
N PHE A 348 -27.53 -17.40 11.83
CA PHE A 348 -27.95 -16.00 11.93
C PHE A 348 -29.41 -15.84 12.34
N GLN A 349 -30.32 -16.71 11.92
CA GLN A 349 -31.73 -16.70 12.37
C GLN A 349 -31.84 -17.00 13.87
N LYS A 350 -30.97 -17.86 14.39
CA LYS A 350 -30.90 -18.15 15.83
C LYS A 350 -30.19 -17.08 16.64
N GLY A 351 -29.61 -16.05 15.98
CA GLY A 351 -28.83 -15.01 16.64
C GLY A 351 -27.50 -15.52 17.22
N GLU A 352 -26.98 -16.61 16.68
CA GLU A 352 -25.72 -17.20 17.12
C GLU A 352 -24.50 -16.51 16.48
N ASP A 353 -23.35 -16.66 17.13
CA ASP A 353 -22.08 -16.13 16.66
C ASP A 353 -21.40 -17.17 15.75
N VAL A 354 -21.23 -16.82 14.46
CA VAL A 354 -20.61 -17.72 13.47
C VAL A 354 -19.20 -18.13 13.86
N HIS A 355 -18.40 -17.19 14.39
CA HIS A 355 -17.04 -17.50 14.81
C HIS A 355 -17.01 -18.47 15.98
N ALA A 356 -17.97 -18.36 16.92
CA ALA A 356 -18.12 -19.32 18.00
C ALA A 356 -18.57 -20.67 17.46
N GLY A 357 -19.53 -20.70 16.53
CA GLY A 357 -20.01 -21.93 15.89
C GLY A 357 -18.89 -22.66 15.13
N VAL A 358 -18.10 -21.95 14.38
CA VAL A 358 -16.91 -22.52 13.66
C VAL A 358 -15.89 -23.05 14.68
N ALA A 359 -15.57 -22.27 15.73
CA ALA A 359 -14.65 -22.71 16.78
C ALA A 359 -15.12 -23.98 17.49
N MET A 360 -16.39 -24.06 17.83
CA MET A 360 -16.98 -25.28 18.41
C MET A 360 -16.78 -26.49 17.51
N HIS A 361 -16.99 -26.30 16.21
CA HIS A 361 -16.85 -27.38 15.24
C HIS A 361 -15.39 -27.80 15.02
N VAL A 362 -14.49 -26.81 14.87
CA VAL A 362 -13.06 -27.06 14.59
C VAL A 362 -12.34 -27.67 15.81
N PHE A 363 -12.62 -27.16 17.00
CA PHE A 363 -11.95 -27.59 18.21
C PHE A 363 -12.72 -28.68 18.99
N GLY A 364 -13.93 -29.05 18.55
CA GLY A 364 -14.75 -30.07 19.20
C GLY A 364 -15.17 -29.73 20.63
N VAL A 365 -15.36 -28.42 20.91
CA VAL A 365 -15.68 -27.89 22.26
C VAL A 365 -17.11 -27.39 22.35
N GLY A 366 -17.66 -27.32 23.58
CA GLY A 366 -18.96 -26.72 23.83
C GLY A 366 -18.92 -25.18 23.75
N LYS A 367 -20.10 -24.54 23.62
CA LYS A 367 -20.23 -23.08 23.48
C LYS A 367 -19.52 -22.30 24.59
N ASP A 368 -19.62 -22.80 25.83
CA ASP A 368 -19.04 -22.16 27.01
C ASP A 368 -17.52 -22.36 27.13
N GLU A 369 -16.97 -23.28 26.34
CA GLU A 369 -15.53 -23.58 26.30
C GLU A 369 -14.81 -22.82 25.20
N VAL A 370 -15.55 -22.12 24.32
CA VAL A 370 -14.94 -21.34 23.22
C VAL A 370 -14.23 -20.12 23.78
N THR A 371 -12.92 -20.13 23.71
CA THR A 371 -12.08 -19.01 24.13
C THR A 371 -12.02 -17.92 23.06
N LYS A 372 -11.54 -16.74 23.44
CA LYS A 372 -11.34 -15.62 22.52
C LYS A 372 -10.31 -15.92 21.41
N ASP A 373 -9.33 -16.77 21.74
CA ASP A 373 -8.30 -17.17 20.78
C ASP A 373 -8.80 -18.22 19.79
N MET A 374 -9.71 -19.11 20.20
CA MET A 374 -10.37 -20.06 19.30
C MET A 374 -11.30 -19.39 18.29
N ARG A 375 -11.79 -18.18 18.59
CA ARG A 375 -12.65 -17.38 17.69
C ARG A 375 -11.89 -16.57 16.64
N ARG A 376 -10.57 -16.54 16.71
CA ARG A 376 -9.67 -15.87 15.74
C ARG A 376 -9.20 -16.82 14.66
#